data_644a915eb9debf7df3bfae519b1962b0
#
_entry.id   644a915eb9debf7df3bfae519b1962b0
#
_cell.length_a   1.000
_cell.length_b   1.000
_cell.length_c   1.000
_cell.angle_alpha   90.00
_cell.angle_beta   90.00
_cell.angle_gamma   90.00
#
_symmetry.space_group_name_H-M   'P 1'
#
loop_
_entity.id
_entity.type
_entity.pdbx_description
1 polymer ?
#
loop_
_entity_poly.entity_id
_entity_poly.type
_entity_poly.pdbx_seq_one_letter_code
_entity_poly.pdbx_strand_id
1 'polypeptide(L)'
;GGYLASAFACQYPERIASLINLSNAPNKLPDEEVITRKKIICLVEAQGYTGITLARIKTFLDVSNHSNTLIIECIKAMDSDFGGNVLLQQLNSTTLRKNLLPQLFRLNIPMLFCFGDSDLLVNKAIIEQLAKTNACIKQQRFDHCGHMLPLEQPFLLAKALSFFIDSKLN
;
A
#
# COMPACT_ATOMS: atom_id res chain seq x y z
N GLY A 1 -0.38 -6.13 1.75
CA GLY A 1 0.99 -6.29 2.29
C GLY A 1 1.32 -5.25 3.36
N GLY A 2 1.33 -3.95 3.05
CA GLY A 2 1.85 -2.90 3.94
C GLY A 2 1.17 -2.79 5.30
N TYR A 3 -0.15 -2.97 5.37
CA TYR A 3 -0.84 -3.00 6.67
C TYR A 3 -0.41 -4.20 7.52
N LEU A 4 -0.29 -5.40 6.93
CA LEU A 4 0.15 -6.60 7.65
C LEU A 4 1.60 -6.49 8.12
N ALA A 5 2.48 -5.93 7.30
CA ALA A 5 3.87 -5.65 7.69
C ALA A 5 3.93 -4.67 8.88
N SER A 6 3.13 -3.61 8.85
CA SER A 6 3.01 -2.66 9.97
C SER A 6 2.43 -3.31 11.23
N ALA A 7 1.42 -4.18 11.09
CA ALA A 7 0.84 -4.92 12.23
C ALA A 7 1.87 -5.88 12.83
N PHE A 8 2.63 -6.59 12.02
CA PHE A 8 3.71 -7.46 12.47
C PHE A 8 4.79 -6.65 13.21
N ALA A 9 5.20 -5.52 12.67
CA ALA A 9 6.17 -4.63 13.31
C ALA A 9 5.70 -4.14 14.68
N CYS A 10 4.42 -3.78 14.80
CA CYS A 10 3.83 -3.38 16.08
C CYS A 10 3.78 -4.52 17.11
N GLN A 11 3.57 -5.75 16.65
CA GLN A 11 3.40 -6.91 17.53
C GLN A 11 4.75 -7.54 17.92
N TYR A 12 5.74 -7.52 17.05
CA TYR A 12 7.03 -8.20 17.21
C TYR A 12 8.20 -7.27 16.81
N PRO A 13 8.35 -6.10 17.44
CA PRO A 13 9.39 -5.13 17.04
C PRO A 13 10.82 -5.68 17.17
N GLU A 14 11.01 -6.61 18.12
CA GLU A 14 12.31 -7.25 18.37
C GLU A 14 12.73 -8.23 17.25
N ARG A 15 11.81 -8.61 16.38
CA ARG A 15 12.04 -9.57 15.28
C ARG A 15 12.38 -8.92 13.95
N ILE A 16 12.38 -7.60 13.88
CA ILE A 16 12.61 -6.86 12.62
C ILE A 16 13.70 -5.82 12.79
N ALA A 17 14.58 -5.71 11.79
CA ALA A 17 15.61 -4.70 11.74
C ALA A 17 15.09 -3.34 11.26
N SER A 18 14.11 -3.35 10.34
CA SER A 18 13.47 -2.15 9.79
C SER A 18 12.13 -2.49 9.14
N LEU A 19 11.29 -1.47 8.91
CA LEU A 19 10.02 -1.60 8.19
C LEU A 19 10.06 -0.73 6.93
N ILE A 20 9.82 -1.34 5.77
CA ILE A 20 9.59 -0.63 4.52
C ILE A 20 8.13 -0.84 4.11
N ASN A 21 7.40 0.24 3.95
CA ASN A 21 5.98 0.23 3.60
C ASN A 21 5.77 0.95 2.28
N LEU A 22 5.22 0.24 1.29
CA LEU A 22 4.96 0.76 -0.05
C LEU A 22 3.47 1.00 -0.23
N SER A 23 3.10 2.20 -0.67
CA SER A 23 1.74 2.57 -1.06
C SER A 23 0.67 2.16 -0.03
N ASN A 24 0.95 2.39 1.26
CA ASN A 24 0.00 2.06 2.33
C ASN A 24 0.13 3.01 3.51
N ALA A 25 -1.00 3.42 4.08
CA ALA A 25 -1.07 4.10 5.38
C ALA A 25 -1.69 3.15 6.41
N PRO A 26 -1.03 2.91 7.57
CA PRO A 26 -1.41 1.88 8.53
C PRO A 26 -2.51 2.32 9.51
N ASN A 27 -3.38 3.21 9.09
CA ASN A 27 -4.55 3.67 9.85
C ASN A 27 -5.77 2.75 9.62
N LYS A 28 -6.80 2.93 10.44
CA LYS A 28 -8.13 2.39 10.11
C LYS A 28 -8.64 3.00 8.80
N LEU A 29 -9.51 2.28 8.10
CA LEU A 29 -10.14 2.82 6.90
C LEU A 29 -11.18 3.89 7.27
N PRO A 30 -11.38 4.92 6.42
CA PRO A 30 -12.54 5.81 6.51
C PRO A 30 -13.85 5.02 6.37
N ASP A 31 -14.91 5.50 7.00
CA ASP A 31 -16.21 4.80 7.00
C ASP A 31 -16.79 4.63 5.58
N GLU A 32 -16.57 5.60 4.70
CA GLU A 32 -16.98 5.52 3.29
C GLU A 32 -16.26 4.38 2.54
N GLU A 33 -14.96 4.20 2.80
CA GLU A 33 -14.21 3.10 2.21
C GLU A 33 -14.68 1.74 2.77
N VAL A 34 -14.99 1.67 4.07
CA VAL A 34 -15.58 0.45 4.69
C VAL A 34 -16.91 0.10 4.02
N ILE A 35 -17.79 1.09 3.79
CA ILE A 35 -19.07 0.88 3.11
C ILE A 35 -18.83 0.38 1.67
N THR A 36 -17.91 1.01 0.94
CA THR A 36 -17.57 0.62 -0.44
C THR A 36 -17.07 -0.80 -0.51
N ARG A 37 -16.15 -1.21 0.37
CA ARG A 37 -15.63 -2.57 0.42
C ARG A 37 -16.69 -3.61 0.76
N LYS A 38 -17.59 -3.32 1.70
CA LYS A 38 -18.72 -4.20 2.01
C LYS A 38 -19.62 -4.40 0.80
N LYS A 39 -19.91 -3.36 0.02
CA LYS A 39 -20.67 -3.48 -1.23
C LYS A 39 -19.96 -4.38 -2.25
N ILE A 40 -18.64 -4.24 -2.40
CA ILE A 40 -17.84 -5.10 -3.29
C ILE A 40 -17.90 -6.56 -2.82
N ILE A 41 -17.75 -6.82 -1.52
CA ILE A 41 -17.85 -8.18 -0.95
C ILE A 41 -19.22 -8.79 -1.30
N CYS A 42 -20.33 -8.11 -0.98
CA CYS A 42 -21.68 -8.60 -1.29
C CYS A 42 -21.88 -8.84 -2.79
N LEU A 43 -21.35 -7.95 -3.65
CA LEU A 43 -21.48 -8.11 -5.10
C LEU A 43 -20.72 -9.34 -5.59
N VAL A 44 -19.49 -9.53 -5.16
CA VAL A 44 -18.66 -10.68 -5.56
C VAL A 44 -19.24 -11.99 -5.03
N GLU A 45 -19.77 -12.01 -3.81
CA GLU A 45 -20.43 -13.19 -3.23
C GLU A 45 -21.71 -13.55 -3.98
N ALA A 46 -22.50 -12.56 -4.42
CA ALA A 46 -23.79 -12.80 -5.09
C ALA A 46 -23.67 -13.13 -6.58
N GLN A 47 -22.72 -12.53 -7.28
CA GLN A 47 -22.63 -12.57 -8.75
C GLN A 47 -21.35 -13.22 -9.28
N GLY A 48 -20.40 -13.54 -8.40
CA GLY A 48 -19.06 -13.98 -8.78
C GLY A 48 -18.13 -12.80 -9.13
N TYR A 49 -16.86 -13.11 -9.26
CA TYR A 49 -15.82 -12.16 -9.66
C TYR A 49 -15.50 -12.32 -11.14
N THR A 50 -15.59 -11.26 -11.90
CA THR A 50 -15.38 -11.25 -13.37
C THR A 50 -14.04 -10.63 -13.80
N GLY A 51 -13.15 -10.36 -12.84
CA GLY A 51 -11.85 -9.72 -13.09
C GLY A 51 -11.88 -8.22 -12.92
N ILE A 52 -10.68 -7.64 -12.87
CA ILE A 52 -10.50 -6.20 -12.71
C ILE A 52 -10.77 -5.46 -14.03
N THR A 53 -11.54 -4.38 -13.98
CA THR A 53 -11.82 -3.56 -15.16
C THR A 53 -10.67 -2.60 -15.46
N LEU A 54 -10.53 -2.22 -16.74
CA LEU A 54 -9.54 -1.21 -17.15
C LEU A 54 -9.75 0.13 -16.43
N ALA A 55 -11.00 0.53 -16.21
CA ALA A 55 -11.33 1.73 -15.47
C ALA A 55 -10.77 1.66 -14.03
N ARG A 56 -10.90 0.51 -13.36
CA ARG A 56 -10.35 0.29 -12.03
C ARG A 56 -8.83 0.28 -12.03
N ILE A 57 -8.18 -0.36 -13.01
CA ILE A 57 -6.72 -0.35 -13.17
C ILE A 57 -6.21 1.10 -13.25
N LYS A 58 -6.84 1.94 -14.08
CA LYS A 58 -6.46 3.35 -14.22
C LYS A 58 -6.55 4.14 -12.92
N THR A 59 -7.43 3.77 -11.97
CA THR A 59 -7.47 4.43 -10.66
C THR A 59 -6.27 4.09 -9.77
N PHE A 60 -5.49 3.08 -10.12
CA PHE A 60 -4.26 2.71 -9.41
C PHE A 60 -3.01 3.36 -9.99
N LEU A 61 -3.09 3.90 -11.20
CA LEU A 61 -1.94 4.40 -11.93
C LEU A 61 -1.96 5.92 -12.03
N ASP A 62 -0.77 6.49 -12.15
CA ASP A 62 -0.64 7.86 -12.63
C ASP A 62 -1.16 7.98 -14.07
N VAL A 63 -1.67 9.16 -14.43
CA VAL A 63 -2.24 9.42 -15.76
C VAL A 63 -1.25 9.14 -16.90
N SER A 64 0.04 9.36 -16.68
CA SER A 64 1.10 9.05 -17.66
C SER A 64 1.20 7.57 -18.00
N ASN A 65 0.73 6.69 -17.11
CA ASN A 65 0.74 5.23 -17.27
C ASN A 65 -0.62 4.65 -17.73
N HIS A 66 -1.64 5.47 -17.96
CA HIS A 66 -2.99 5.00 -18.37
C HIS A 66 -3.04 4.30 -19.73
N SER A 67 -2.02 4.46 -20.57
CA SER A 67 -1.84 3.78 -21.85
C SER A 67 -0.67 2.80 -21.88
N ASN A 68 0.01 2.59 -20.75
CA ASN A 68 1.13 1.66 -20.64
C ASN A 68 0.62 0.21 -20.59
N THR A 69 0.63 -0.45 -21.75
CA THR A 69 0.10 -1.80 -21.90
C THR A 69 0.85 -2.83 -21.05
N LEU A 70 2.16 -2.68 -20.84
CA LEU A 70 2.95 -3.61 -20.03
C LEU A 70 2.49 -3.60 -18.57
N ILE A 71 2.27 -2.43 -17.99
CA ILE A 71 1.78 -2.30 -16.61
C ILE A 71 0.34 -2.83 -16.52
N ILE A 72 -0.52 -2.46 -17.47
CA ILE A 72 -1.92 -2.88 -17.49
C ILE A 72 -2.04 -4.41 -17.57
N GLU A 73 -1.31 -5.06 -18.48
CA GLU A 73 -1.34 -6.51 -18.62
C GLU A 73 -0.72 -7.22 -17.40
N CYS A 74 0.32 -6.66 -16.78
CA CYS A 74 0.86 -7.17 -15.53
C CYS A 74 -0.20 -7.16 -14.42
N ILE A 75 -0.95 -6.07 -14.25
CA ILE A 75 -2.02 -5.98 -13.24
C ILE A 75 -3.14 -6.98 -13.52
N LYS A 76 -3.55 -7.14 -14.80
CA LYS A 76 -4.57 -8.13 -15.19
C LYS A 76 -4.11 -9.56 -14.91
N ALA A 77 -2.85 -9.89 -15.21
CA ALA A 77 -2.27 -11.20 -14.94
C ALA A 77 -2.28 -11.50 -13.43
N MET A 78 -1.82 -10.54 -12.60
CA MET A 78 -1.87 -10.68 -11.13
C MET A 78 -3.30 -10.88 -10.63
N ASP A 79 -4.27 -10.14 -11.17
CA ASP A 79 -5.68 -10.27 -10.80
C ASP A 79 -6.25 -11.64 -11.19
N SER A 80 -5.93 -12.11 -12.39
CA SER A 80 -6.33 -13.45 -12.88
C SER A 80 -5.75 -14.58 -12.04
N ASP A 81 -4.48 -14.47 -11.66
CA ASP A 81 -3.78 -15.50 -10.86
C ASP A 81 -4.37 -15.63 -9.45
N PHE A 82 -4.80 -14.54 -8.85
CA PHE A 82 -5.35 -14.54 -7.49
C PHE A 82 -6.86 -14.78 -7.46
N GLY A 83 -7.60 -14.21 -8.39
CA GLY A 83 -9.05 -14.40 -8.56
C GLY A 83 -9.89 -13.88 -7.38
N GLY A 84 -11.21 -14.15 -7.48
CA GLY A 84 -12.22 -13.63 -6.55
C GLY A 84 -12.07 -14.13 -5.11
N ASN A 85 -11.63 -15.35 -4.90
CA ASN A 85 -11.47 -15.92 -3.54
C ASN A 85 -10.41 -15.17 -2.74
N VAL A 86 -9.26 -14.88 -3.36
CA VAL A 86 -8.20 -14.10 -2.70
C VAL A 86 -8.63 -12.66 -2.46
N LEU A 87 -9.34 -12.05 -3.43
CA LEU A 87 -9.92 -10.72 -3.25
C LEU A 87 -10.87 -10.67 -2.04
N LEU A 88 -11.80 -11.62 -1.92
CA LEU A 88 -12.72 -11.72 -0.77
C LEU A 88 -11.97 -11.89 0.56
N GLN A 89 -10.98 -12.78 0.61
CA GLN A 89 -10.17 -12.98 1.81
C GLN A 89 -9.43 -11.68 2.22
N GLN A 90 -8.84 -10.96 1.28
CA GLN A 90 -8.15 -9.71 1.52
C GLN A 90 -9.12 -8.63 2.02
N LEU A 91 -10.27 -8.46 1.37
CA LEU A 91 -11.29 -7.49 1.79
C LEU A 91 -11.83 -7.81 3.19
N ASN A 92 -12.24 -9.06 3.44
CA ASN A 92 -12.77 -9.47 4.74
C ASN A 92 -11.75 -9.27 5.87
N SER A 93 -10.48 -9.60 5.63
CA SER A 93 -9.43 -9.50 6.64
C SER A 93 -8.99 -8.06 6.93
N THR A 94 -9.20 -7.11 6.00
CA THR A 94 -8.61 -5.77 6.11
C THR A 94 -9.63 -4.63 6.15
N THR A 95 -10.92 -4.89 5.93
CA THR A 95 -11.96 -3.85 5.92
C THR A 95 -12.15 -3.23 7.31
N LEU A 96 -12.21 -4.03 8.36
CA LEU A 96 -12.37 -3.57 9.75
C LEU A 96 -11.02 -3.54 10.49
N ARG A 97 -9.96 -3.16 9.80
CA ARG A 97 -8.61 -3.11 10.36
C ARG A 97 -8.46 -2.05 11.46
N LYS A 98 -7.61 -2.37 12.45
CA LYS A 98 -7.30 -1.46 13.55
C LYS A 98 -6.45 -0.27 13.08
N ASN A 99 -6.53 0.84 13.83
CA ASN A 99 -5.59 1.94 13.68
C ASN A 99 -4.26 1.58 14.36
N LEU A 100 -3.18 1.43 13.58
CA LEU A 100 -1.86 1.09 14.10
C LEU A 100 -0.98 2.31 14.38
N LEU A 101 -1.45 3.52 14.06
CA LEU A 101 -0.66 4.75 14.23
C LEU A 101 -0.13 4.93 15.65
N PRO A 102 -0.93 4.74 16.74
CA PRO A 102 -0.44 4.94 18.10
C PRO A 102 0.70 3.99 18.48
N GLN A 103 0.71 2.77 17.94
CA GLN A 103 1.79 1.81 18.17
C GLN A 103 3.03 2.18 17.36
N LEU A 104 2.88 2.50 16.06
CA LEU A 104 3.99 2.90 15.20
C LEU A 104 4.72 4.15 15.70
N PHE A 105 3.98 5.11 16.28
CA PHE A 105 4.60 6.28 16.93
C PHE A 105 5.60 5.93 18.05
N ARG A 106 5.40 4.80 18.70
CA ARG A 106 6.22 4.38 19.84
C ARG A 106 7.35 3.43 19.46
N LEU A 107 7.36 2.95 18.22
CA LEU A 107 8.41 2.05 17.76
C LEU A 107 9.70 2.81 17.53
N ASN A 108 10.78 2.26 18.08
CA ASN A 108 12.14 2.79 17.88
C ASN A 108 12.91 1.92 16.89
N ILE A 109 12.31 1.65 15.74
CA ILE A 109 12.93 0.93 14.61
C ILE A 109 12.95 1.83 13.39
N PRO A 110 13.95 1.71 12.51
CA PRO A 110 13.97 2.46 11.26
C PRO A 110 12.78 2.10 10.36
N MET A 111 12.06 3.11 9.89
CA MET A 111 10.91 2.91 9.00
C MET A 111 11.01 3.81 7.77
N LEU A 112 10.64 3.27 6.61
CA LEU A 112 10.53 4.02 5.35
C LEU A 112 9.14 3.81 4.76
N PHE A 113 8.42 4.90 4.53
CA PHE A 113 7.14 4.91 3.84
C PHE A 113 7.31 5.52 2.44
N CYS A 114 7.08 4.72 1.40
CA CYS A 114 7.13 5.13 0.00
C CYS A 114 5.73 5.24 -0.59
N PHE A 115 5.45 6.32 -1.32
CA PHE A 115 4.15 6.50 -1.97
C PHE A 115 4.26 7.37 -3.22
N GLY A 116 3.37 7.14 -4.18
CA GLY A 116 3.22 7.98 -5.35
C GLY A 116 2.46 9.28 -5.05
N ASP A 117 2.81 10.36 -5.72
CA ASP A 117 2.12 11.65 -5.58
C ASP A 117 0.68 11.61 -6.12
N SER A 118 0.42 10.78 -7.12
CA SER A 118 -0.89 10.54 -7.72
C SER A 118 -1.65 9.37 -7.07
N ASP A 119 -1.11 8.73 -6.01
CA ASP A 119 -1.81 7.64 -5.31
C ASP A 119 -3.08 8.16 -4.62
N LEU A 120 -4.24 7.70 -5.08
CA LEU A 120 -5.55 8.06 -4.56
C LEU A 120 -6.01 7.19 -3.38
N LEU A 121 -5.31 6.07 -3.10
CA LEU A 121 -5.69 5.10 -2.07
C LEU A 121 -4.96 5.34 -0.75
N VAL A 122 -3.84 6.03 -0.79
CA VAL A 122 -3.00 6.32 0.38
C VAL A 122 -3.32 7.68 0.96
N ASN A 123 -3.60 7.73 2.25
CA ASN A 123 -3.68 9.00 2.97
C ASN A 123 -2.26 9.54 3.23
N LYS A 124 -1.77 10.36 2.31
CA LYS A 124 -0.42 10.94 2.33
C LYS A 124 -0.19 11.82 3.55
N ALA A 125 -1.19 12.60 3.97
CA ALA A 125 -1.09 13.46 5.15
C ALA A 125 -0.79 12.68 6.44
N ILE A 126 -1.30 11.46 6.57
CA ILE A 126 -0.99 10.57 7.69
C ILE A 126 0.48 10.17 7.69
N ILE A 127 1.03 9.82 6.52
CA ILE A 127 2.46 9.44 6.39
C ILE A 127 3.35 10.65 6.69
N GLU A 128 3.00 11.82 6.19
CA GLU A 128 3.72 13.07 6.49
C GLU A 128 3.71 13.39 7.98
N GLN A 129 2.57 13.22 8.63
CA GLN A 129 2.46 13.42 10.08
C GLN A 129 3.30 12.40 10.85
N LEU A 130 3.30 11.12 10.45
CA LEU A 130 4.15 10.09 11.03
C LEU A 130 5.63 10.48 10.97
N ALA A 131 6.11 10.89 9.80
CA ALA A 131 7.50 11.27 9.59
C ALA A 131 7.91 12.53 10.36
N LYS A 132 6.97 13.46 10.60
CA LYS A 132 7.23 14.67 11.42
C LYS A 132 7.33 14.38 12.92
N THR A 133 6.68 13.34 13.39
CA THR A 133 6.51 13.09 14.83
C THR A 133 7.41 11.98 15.37
N ASN A 134 7.97 11.13 14.51
CA ASN A 134 8.92 10.09 14.90
C ASN A 134 10.16 10.14 14.01
N ALA A 135 11.32 10.48 14.58
CA ALA A 135 12.60 10.60 13.86
C ALA A 135 13.07 9.28 13.20
N CYS A 136 12.59 8.12 13.66
CA CYS A 136 12.87 6.83 13.04
C CYS A 136 12.08 6.59 11.75
N ILE A 137 11.09 7.45 11.46
CA ILE A 137 10.22 7.31 10.26
C ILE A 137 10.71 8.29 9.20
N LYS A 138 11.08 7.75 8.05
CA LYS A 138 11.34 8.50 6.83
C LYS A 138 10.23 8.30 5.83
N GLN A 139 10.01 9.28 4.98
CA GLN A 139 9.09 9.18 3.85
C GLN A 139 9.82 9.46 2.54
N GLN A 140 9.39 8.79 1.48
CA GLN A 140 9.83 9.03 0.12
C GLN A 140 8.62 9.14 -0.79
N ARG A 141 8.41 10.32 -1.36
CA ARG A 141 7.40 10.59 -2.38
C ARG A 141 8.01 10.37 -3.75
N PHE A 142 7.21 9.83 -4.68
CA PHE A 142 7.56 9.60 -6.07
C PHE A 142 6.62 10.40 -6.96
N ASP A 143 7.17 11.32 -7.72
CA ASP A 143 6.41 12.15 -8.65
C ASP A 143 5.96 11.31 -9.86
N HIS A 144 4.82 11.67 -10.47
CA HIS A 144 4.23 10.94 -11.60
C HIS A 144 4.05 9.45 -11.34
N CYS A 145 3.57 9.10 -10.15
CA CYS A 145 3.40 7.74 -9.70
C CYS A 145 2.09 7.58 -8.93
N GLY A 146 1.33 6.55 -9.25
CA GLY A 146 0.12 6.16 -8.57
C GLY A 146 0.38 5.14 -7.45
N HIS A 147 -0.56 4.21 -7.29
CA HIS A 147 -0.54 3.18 -6.25
C HIS A 147 0.40 2.02 -6.56
N MET A 148 0.62 1.74 -7.84
CA MET A 148 1.42 0.61 -8.31
C MET A 148 2.92 0.98 -8.41
N LEU A 149 3.45 1.63 -7.38
CA LEU A 149 4.80 2.15 -7.29
C LEU A 149 5.89 1.18 -7.82
N PRO A 150 5.88 -0.15 -7.51
CA PRO A 150 6.89 -1.06 -8.04
C PRO A 150 6.82 -1.25 -9.57
N LEU A 151 5.66 -1.04 -10.16
CA LEU A 151 5.48 -1.15 -11.62
C LEU A 151 5.71 0.18 -12.33
N GLU A 152 5.35 1.29 -11.68
CA GLU A 152 5.43 2.62 -12.28
C GLU A 152 6.83 3.24 -12.19
N GLN A 153 7.53 3.00 -11.07
CA GLN A 153 8.82 3.63 -10.78
C GLN A 153 9.86 2.62 -10.24
N PRO A 154 10.10 1.46 -10.90
CA PRO A 154 10.93 0.38 -10.34
C PRO A 154 12.37 0.80 -10.04
N PHE A 155 12.99 1.58 -10.93
CA PHE A 155 14.38 2.00 -10.77
C PHE A 155 14.57 3.01 -9.64
N LEU A 156 13.68 4.01 -9.56
CA LEU A 156 13.73 5.00 -8.49
C LEU A 156 13.40 4.37 -7.14
N LEU A 157 12.45 3.44 -7.10
CA LEU A 157 12.13 2.68 -5.92
C LEU A 157 13.34 1.85 -5.45
N ALA A 158 13.97 1.08 -6.35
CA ALA A 158 15.15 0.28 -6.02
C ALA A 158 16.28 1.15 -5.43
N LYS A 159 16.53 2.32 -6.04
CA LYS A 159 17.53 3.28 -5.52
C LYS A 159 17.19 3.78 -4.12
N ALA A 160 15.93 4.14 -3.88
CA ALA A 160 15.49 4.62 -2.56
C ALA A 160 15.61 3.53 -1.49
N LEU A 161 15.27 2.28 -1.83
CA LEU A 161 15.39 1.13 -0.92
C LEU A 161 16.84 0.83 -0.59
N SER A 162 17.74 0.77 -1.60
CA SER A 162 19.18 0.57 -1.37
C SER A 162 19.74 1.64 -0.46
N PHE A 163 19.48 2.92 -0.75
CA PHE A 163 19.94 4.03 0.09
C PHE A 163 19.45 3.92 1.54
N PHE A 164 18.18 3.55 1.74
CA PHE A 164 17.64 3.36 3.09
C PHE A 164 18.31 2.20 3.82
N ILE A 165 18.52 1.05 3.16
CA ILE A 165 19.14 -0.14 3.74
C ILE A 165 20.59 0.16 4.08
N ASP A 166 21.38 0.71 3.16
CA ASP A 166 22.80 1.03 3.35
C ASP A 166 23.02 2.03 4.49
N SER A 167 22.11 3.01 4.64
CA SER A 167 22.14 3.97 5.76
C SER A 167 21.91 3.36 7.14
N LYS A 168 21.59 2.04 7.24
CA LYS A 168 21.35 1.32 8.49
C LYS A 168 22.43 0.29 8.79
N LEU A 169 23.27 -0.04 7.79
CA LEU A 169 24.40 -0.97 7.94
C LEU A 169 25.68 -0.26 8.37
N ASN A 170 25.71 1.07 8.28
CA ASN A 170 26.77 1.95 8.75
C ASN A 170 26.35 2.73 10.01
#